data_47b4f1440448c37b47d1e3a04ce9cc8f
#
_entry.id   47b4f1440448c37b47d1e3a04ce9cc8f
#
_cell.length_a   1.000
_cell.length_b   1.000
_cell.length_c   1.000
_cell.angle_alpha   90.00
_cell.angle_beta   90.00
_cell.angle_gamma   90.00
#
_symmetry.space_group_name_H-M   'P 1'
#
loop_
_entity.id
_entity.type
_entity.pdbx_description
1 polymer ?
#
loop_
_entity_poly.entity_id
_entity_poly.type
_entity_poly.pdbx_seq_one_letter_code
_entity_poly.pdbx_strand_id
1 'polypeptide(L)'
;MLRIGTACGSGLGSSFMVQMNIEFILKDLGVSDVEVEHYDLGGADPSAADVWIVGRDLEDSAGHLGDVRILNSIIDMDELRELVTGICQEKGLI
;
A
#
# COMPACT_ATOMS: atom_id res chain seq x y z
N MET A 1 -8.41 -12.90 -4.23
CA MET A 1 -7.96 -12.04 -3.12
C MET A 1 -7.02 -10.96 -3.65
N LEU A 2 -7.29 -9.71 -3.30
CA LEU A 2 -6.42 -8.60 -3.66
C LEU A 2 -5.21 -8.56 -2.73
N ARG A 3 -4.03 -8.31 -3.28
CA ARG A 3 -2.81 -8.15 -2.50
C ARG A 3 -2.31 -6.72 -2.65
N ILE A 4 -2.12 -6.05 -1.51
CA ILE A 4 -1.58 -4.69 -1.48
C ILE A 4 -0.19 -4.77 -0.85
N GLY A 5 0.81 -4.26 -1.56
CA GLY A 5 2.17 -4.18 -1.06
C GLY A 5 2.51 -2.75 -0.68
N THR A 6 3.29 -2.58 0.39
CA THR A 6 3.91 -1.30 0.71
C THR A 6 5.42 -1.47 0.64
N ALA A 7 6.13 -0.45 0.20
CA ALA A 7 7.58 -0.52 0.11
C ALA A 7 8.21 0.70 0.76
N CYS A 8 9.36 0.48 1.39
CA CYS A 8 10.13 1.52 2.05
C CYS A 8 11.60 1.35 1.69
N GLY A 9 12.27 2.43 1.33
CA GLY A 9 13.66 2.38 0.94
C GLY A 9 14.62 2.06 2.07
N SER A 10 14.26 2.43 3.29
CA SER A 10 15.13 2.22 4.45
C SER A 10 14.90 0.89 5.15
N GLY A 11 13.77 0.24 4.92
CA GLY A 11 13.43 -1.02 5.56
C GLY A 11 13.26 -0.93 7.08
N LEU A 12 13.12 0.25 7.64
CA LEU A 12 13.17 0.46 9.08
C LEU A 12 11.80 0.69 9.72
N GLY A 13 10.80 0.01 9.25
CA GLY A 13 9.51 0.00 9.94
C GLY A 13 8.47 0.98 9.45
N SER A 14 8.81 1.97 8.62
CA SER A 14 7.78 2.88 8.11
C SER A 14 6.81 2.13 7.17
N SER A 15 7.31 1.20 6.36
CA SER A 15 6.42 0.38 5.53
C SER A 15 5.56 -0.56 6.39
N PHE A 16 6.10 -1.04 7.51
CA PHE A 16 5.32 -1.84 8.46
C PHE A 16 4.20 -1.01 9.09
N MET A 17 4.51 0.23 9.46
CA MET A 17 3.49 1.13 10.00
C MET A 17 2.38 1.38 8.97
N VAL A 18 2.76 1.61 7.71
CA VAL A 18 1.78 1.80 6.64
C VAL A 18 0.94 0.53 6.45
N GLN A 19 1.57 -0.64 6.50
CA GLN A 19 0.86 -1.91 6.43
C GLN A 19 -0.21 -2.00 7.52
N MET A 20 0.17 -1.72 8.77
CA MET A 20 -0.76 -1.78 9.90
C MET A 20 -1.92 -0.81 9.71
N ASN A 21 -1.62 0.39 9.23
CA ASN A 21 -2.64 1.40 9.01
C ASN A 21 -3.60 1.00 7.89
N ILE A 22 -3.09 0.39 6.83
CA ILE A 22 -3.94 -0.13 5.75
C ILE A 22 -4.85 -1.24 6.28
N GLU A 23 -4.30 -2.15 7.06
CA GLU A 23 -5.08 -3.24 7.65
C GLU A 23 -6.20 -2.70 8.55
N PHE A 24 -5.90 -1.67 9.32
CA PHE A 24 -6.91 -1.02 10.17
C PHE A 24 -8.02 -0.41 9.31
N ILE A 25 -7.67 0.29 8.24
CA ILE A 25 -8.63 0.93 7.35
C ILE A 25 -9.51 -0.11 6.67
N LEU A 26 -8.94 -1.19 6.19
CA LEU A 26 -9.69 -2.28 5.56
C LEU A 26 -10.69 -2.89 6.53
N LYS A 27 -10.28 -3.10 7.76
CA LYS A 27 -11.17 -3.62 8.81
C LYS A 27 -12.31 -2.66 9.07
N ASP A 28 -12.01 -1.37 9.13
CA ASP A 28 -13.01 -0.32 9.36
C ASP A 28 -14.02 -0.25 8.20
N LEU A 29 -13.56 -0.50 6.98
CA LEU A 29 -14.42 -0.54 5.79
C LEU A 29 -15.21 -1.85 5.66
N GLY A 30 -14.93 -2.83 6.49
CA GLY A 30 -15.58 -4.13 6.41
C GLY A 30 -15.06 -4.99 5.27
N VAL A 31 -13.85 -4.71 4.78
CA VAL A 31 -13.23 -5.47 3.69
C VAL A 31 -12.27 -6.50 4.29
N SER A 32 -12.52 -7.78 4.05
CA SER A 32 -11.71 -8.86 4.62
C SER A 32 -10.93 -9.65 3.58
N ASP A 33 -11.22 -9.45 2.29
CA ASP A 33 -10.63 -10.25 1.21
C ASP A 33 -9.42 -9.54 0.59
N VAL A 34 -8.59 -8.93 1.43
CA VAL A 34 -7.39 -8.22 1.01
C VAL A 34 -6.24 -8.61 1.91
N GLU A 35 -5.10 -8.92 1.30
CA GLU A 35 -3.87 -9.23 2.00
C GLU A 35 -2.92 -8.06 1.87
N VAL A 36 -2.28 -7.64 2.96
CA VAL A 36 -1.36 -6.50 2.98
C VAL A 36 -0.01 -6.97 3.50
N GLU A 37 1.05 -6.64 2.77
CA GLU A 37 2.42 -6.99 3.15
C GLU A 37 3.33 -5.78 2.96
N HIS A 38 4.42 -5.75 3.70
CA HIS A 38 5.44 -4.73 3.52
C HIS A 38 6.70 -5.37 2.95
N TYR A 39 7.43 -4.59 2.15
CA TYR A 39 8.64 -5.06 1.48
C TYR A 39 9.72 -4.00 1.57
N ASP A 40 10.97 -4.44 1.57
CA ASP A 40 12.10 -3.58 1.26
C ASP A 40 12.06 -3.33 -0.24
N LEU A 41 12.29 -2.09 -0.68
CA LEU A 41 12.19 -1.75 -2.10
C LEU A 41 13.11 -2.61 -2.97
N GLY A 42 14.30 -2.95 -2.46
CA GLY A 42 15.22 -3.81 -3.20
C GLY A 42 14.71 -5.24 -3.38
N GLY A 43 13.81 -5.69 -2.51
CA GLY A 43 13.21 -7.01 -2.61
C GLY A 43 11.79 -7.01 -3.17
N ALA A 44 11.25 -5.84 -3.51
CA ALA A 44 9.91 -5.74 -4.03
C ALA A 44 9.86 -6.25 -5.47
N ASP A 45 8.94 -7.17 -5.72
CA ASP A 45 8.75 -7.77 -7.04
C ASP A 45 7.35 -7.41 -7.53
N PRO A 46 7.19 -6.94 -8.79
CA PRO A 46 5.86 -6.57 -9.31
C PRO A 46 4.82 -7.67 -9.16
N SER A 47 5.23 -8.94 -9.17
CA SER A 47 4.30 -10.06 -9.02
C SER A 47 3.90 -10.34 -7.57
N ALA A 48 4.55 -9.70 -6.60
CA ALA A 48 4.28 -9.97 -5.19
C ALA A 48 2.98 -9.34 -4.70
N ALA A 49 2.51 -8.29 -5.37
CA ALA A 49 1.27 -7.63 -5.02
C ALA A 49 0.56 -7.12 -6.28
N ASP A 50 -0.74 -6.90 -6.16
CA ASP A 50 -1.56 -6.40 -7.26
C ASP A 50 -1.52 -4.88 -7.33
N VAL A 51 -1.42 -4.23 -6.17
CA VAL A 51 -1.34 -2.78 -6.06
C VAL A 51 -0.28 -2.44 -5.02
N TRP A 52 0.50 -1.41 -5.29
CA TRP A 52 1.55 -0.95 -4.39
C TRP A 52 1.23 0.44 -3.87
N ILE A 53 1.39 0.64 -2.56
CA ILE A 53 1.32 1.96 -1.93
C ILE A 53 2.70 2.29 -1.41
N VAL A 54 3.30 3.35 -1.93
CA VAL A 54 4.66 3.75 -1.56
C VAL A 54 4.68 5.22 -1.18
N GLY A 55 5.64 5.60 -0.36
CA GLY A 55 5.85 7.00 -0.02
C GLY A 55 6.34 7.79 -1.23
N ARG A 56 6.07 9.09 -1.23
CA ARG A 56 6.45 9.96 -2.33
C ARG A 56 7.96 9.99 -2.58
N ASP A 57 8.75 9.78 -1.54
CA ASP A 57 10.20 9.71 -1.65
C ASP A 57 10.69 8.53 -2.50
N LEU A 58 9.85 7.54 -2.72
CA LEU A 58 10.18 6.37 -3.53
C LEU A 58 9.47 6.35 -4.88
N GLU A 59 8.79 7.41 -5.24
CA GLU A 59 7.97 7.46 -6.46
C GLU A 59 8.76 7.04 -7.71
N ASP A 60 9.94 7.61 -7.90
CA ASP A 60 10.75 7.30 -9.08
C ASP A 60 11.32 5.88 -9.02
N SER A 61 11.67 5.42 -7.84
CA SER A 61 12.30 4.11 -7.64
C SER A 61 11.29 2.97 -7.73
N ALA A 62 10.01 3.25 -7.52
CA ALA A 62 8.96 2.23 -7.51
C ALA A 62 8.25 2.08 -8.87
N GLY A 63 8.68 2.79 -9.90
CA GLY A 63 8.01 2.77 -11.20
C GLY A 63 7.93 1.40 -11.85
N HIS A 64 8.83 0.49 -11.51
CA HIS A 64 8.86 -0.87 -12.07
C HIS A 64 7.79 -1.79 -11.45
N LEU A 65 7.11 -1.36 -10.40
CA LEU A 65 6.19 -2.22 -9.66
C LEU A 65 4.80 -2.34 -10.31
N GLY A 66 4.52 -1.55 -11.33
CA GLY A 66 3.25 -1.64 -12.04
C GLY A 66 2.23 -0.65 -11.49
N ASP A 67 1.17 -1.13 -10.85
CA ASP A 67 0.13 -0.26 -10.29
C ASP A 67 0.59 0.31 -8.95
N VAL A 68 1.12 1.51 -8.99
CA VAL A 68 1.70 2.18 -7.83
C VAL A 68 0.85 3.39 -7.47
N ARG A 69 0.49 3.49 -6.19
CA ARG A 69 -0.23 4.64 -5.64
C ARG A 69 0.72 5.37 -4.68
N ILE A 70 0.80 6.67 -4.83
CA ILE A 70 1.76 7.47 -4.07
C ILE A 70 1.08 8.06 -2.84
N LEU A 71 1.68 7.82 -1.67
CA LEU A 71 1.25 8.40 -0.40
C LEU A 71 2.17 9.57 -0.09
N ASN A 72 1.61 10.79 -0.11
CA ASN A 72 2.41 12.00 0.09
C ASN A 72 2.95 12.13 1.51
N SER A 73 2.18 11.65 2.49
CA SER A 73 2.62 11.64 3.89
C SER A 73 2.25 10.30 4.53
N ILE A 74 3.25 9.57 5.00
CA ILE A 74 3.03 8.25 5.61
C ILE A 74 2.32 8.35 6.96
N ILE A 75 2.22 9.54 7.52
CA ILE A 75 1.50 9.75 8.79
C ILE A 75 0.10 10.34 8.59
N ASP A 76 -0.29 10.62 7.34
CA ASP A 76 -1.61 11.17 7.04
C ASP A 76 -2.61 10.04 6.83
N MET A 77 -3.37 9.73 7.89
CA MET A 77 -4.36 8.66 7.84
C MET A 77 -5.52 8.98 6.90
N ASP A 78 -5.86 10.25 6.74
CA ASP A 78 -6.95 10.63 5.84
C ASP A 78 -6.57 10.37 4.38
N GLU A 79 -5.35 10.72 4.01
CA GLU A 79 -4.84 10.44 2.67
C GLU A 79 -4.79 8.94 2.41
N LEU A 80 -4.28 8.18 3.38
CA LEU A 80 -4.19 6.74 3.23
C LEU A 80 -5.57 6.10 3.10
N ARG A 81 -6.55 6.57 3.87
CA ARG A 81 -7.91 6.08 3.79
C ARG A 81 -8.51 6.35 2.40
N GLU A 82 -8.26 7.51 1.83
CA GLU A 82 -8.72 7.83 0.48
C GLU A 82 -8.10 6.89 -0.55
N LEU A 83 -6.80 6.62 -0.45
CA LEU A 83 -6.13 5.71 -1.37
C LEU A 83 -6.70 4.29 -1.25
N VAL A 84 -6.83 3.77 -0.05
CA VAL A 84 -7.31 2.41 0.18
C VAL A 84 -8.77 2.28 -0.27
N THR A 85 -9.59 3.26 0.06
CA THR A 85 -11.01 3.27 -0.35
C THR A 85 -11.12 3.28 -1.88
N GLY A 86 -10.31 4.13 -2.54
CA GLY A 86 -10.29 4.19 -4.00
C GLY A 86 -9.87 2.87 -4.63
N ILE A 87 -8.86 2.22 -4.08
CA ILE A 87 -8.42 0.90 -4.57
C ILE A 87 -9.55 -0.11 -4.43
N CYS A 88 -10.19 -0.16 -3.27
CA CYS A 88 -11.28 -1.10 -3.04
C CYS A 88 -12.46 -0.87 -3.98
N GLN A 89 -12.78 0.39 -4.27
CA GLN A 89 -13.84 0.74 -5.21
C GLN A 89 -13.48 0.29 -6.63
N GLU A 90 -12.25 0.54 -7.05
CA GLU A 90 -11.77 0.15 -8.38
C GLU A 90 -11.79 -1.36 -8.57
N LYS A 91 -11.52 -2.11 -7.50
CA LYS A 91 -11.46 -3.57 -7.56
C LYS A 91 -12.81 -4.24 -7.24
N GLY A 92 -13.85 -3.45 -7.01
CA GLY A 92 -15.18 -3.97 -6.77
C GLY A 92 -15.38 -4.59 -5.39
N LEU A 93 -14.56 -4.21 -4.41
CA LEU A 93 -14.65 -4.75 -3.05
C LEU A 93 -15.65 -3.97 -2.18
N ILE A 94 -15.97 -2.76 -2.55
CA ILE A 94 -16.98 -1.95 -1.85
C ILE A 94 -17.81 -1.15 -2.85
#